data_a0b8ad09a495914cf86bb64ad5e98414
#
_entry.id   a0b8ad09a495914cf86bb64ad5e98414
#
_cell.length_a   1.000
_cell.length_b   1.000
_cell.length_c   1.000
_cell.angle_alpha   90.00
_cell.angle_beta   90.00
_cell.angle_gamma   90.00
#
_symmetry.space_group_name_H-M   'P 1'
#
loop_
_entity.id
_entity.type
_entity.pdbx_description
1 polymer ?
#
loop_
_entity_poly.entity_id
_entity_poly.type
_entity_poly.pdbx_seq_one_letter_code
_entity_poly.pdbx_strand_id
1 'polypeptide(L)'
;MKRHLISAADLTRDDAVLILDTAEEMARVADRPIKKLPTLRGLTVVNLFFEDSTRTRISFEAAAKRLSADVINFSAKGSSVSKGESLKDTALTLEAMGADAVVIRHHASGAPYRLATSGWIDSAVVNAGDGTHEHPTQALLDAFTMRRRLVGRDAGLGKDLNGRRITIVGDVLHSRVARSNVQLLHTLGAEVTVVAPPTLVPIGVESWPCEVSYDLDEVLPKSDAVMMLRVQRERMNAAFFPTEREYSRRYGLDGDRMAKMPEHAIVMHPGPMNRGMEITAEVADSDRCTAVEQVANGVSTRMAVLYLLLGGSEPAVTTTSTPRIEESK
;
A
#
# COMPACT_ATOMS: atom_id res chain seq x y z
N MET A 1 -14.87 9.75 2.39
CA MET A 1 -13.98 8.64 2.78
C MET A 1 -14.21 8.30 4.25
N LYS A 2 -14.00 7.02 4.69
CA LYS A 2 -14.08 6.62 6.11
C LYS A 2 -12.97 7.30 6.92
N ARG A 3 -13.13 7.38 8.25
CA ARG A 3 -12.14 7.96 9.18
C ARG A 3 -10.78 7.22 9.19
N HIS A 4 -10.78 5.95 8.80
CA HIS A 4 -9.62 5.06 8.84
C HIS A 4 -9.45 4.36 7.48
N LEU A 5 -8.22 3.97 7.15
CA LEU A 5 -7.91 3.10 6.02
C LEU A 5 -7.32 1.78 6.54
N ILE A 6 -8.16 0.76 6.75
CA ILE A 6 -7.78 -0.49 7.38
C ILE A 6 -7.65 -1.63 6.37
N SER A 7 -8.58 -1.74 5.43
CA SER A 7 -8.64 -2.79 4.42
C SER A 7 -8.86 -2.21 3.03
N ALA A 8 -8.31 -2.87 2.01
CA ALA A 8 -8.60 -2.56 0.62
C ALA A 8 -10.07 -2.86 0.26
N ALA A 9 -10.67 -3.88 0.90
CA ALA A 9 -12.07 -4.24 0.73
C ALA A 9 -13.06 -3.20 1.30
N ASP A 10 -12.58 -2.30 2.17
CA ASP A 10 -13.40 -1.22 2.72
C ASP A 10 -13.63 -0.05 1.74
N LEU A 11 -12.87 0.01 0.66
CA LEU A 11 -12.94 1.08 -0.32
C LEU A 11 -14.02 0.79 -1.36
N THR A 12 -14.91 1.75 -1.57
CA THR A 12 -15.77 1.75 -2.75
C THR A 12 -14.96 2.12 -3.99
N ARG A 13 -15.52 1.85 -5.19
CA ARG A 13 -14.90 2.29 -6.45
C ARG A 13 -14.63 3.80 -6.45
N ASP A 14 -15.60 4.58 -5.98
CA ASP A 14 -15.49 6.04 -5.97
C ASP A 14 -14.44 6.52 -4.96
N ASP A 15 -14.33 5.90 -3.78
CA ASP A 15 -13.25 6.17 -2.82
C ASP A 15 -11.87 5.86 -3.44
N ALA A 16 -11.74 4.71 -4.10
CA ALA A 16 -10.49 4.31 -4.74
C ALA A 16 -10.11 5.28 -5.87
N VAL A 17 -11.04 5.63 -6.76
CA VAL A 17 -10.80 6.60 -7.85
C VAL A 17 -10.43 7.97 -7.29
N LEU A 18 -11.12 8.46 -6.25
CA LEU A 18 -10.79 9.72 -5.58
C LEU A 18 -9.36 9.73 -5.03
N ILE A 19 -8.94 8.62 -4.38
CA ILE A 19 -7.57 8.50 -3.88
C ILE A 19 -6.56 8.53 -5.04
N LEU A 20 -6.84 7.79 -6.13
CA LEU A 20 -5.95 7.76 -7.29
C LEU A 20 -5.85 9.12 -7.99
N ASP A 21 -6.95 9.86 -8.11
CA ASP A 21 -6.96 11.22 -8.70
C ASP A 21 -6.21 12.21 -7.82
N THR A 22 -6.45 12.17 -6.50
CA THR A 22 -5.69 12.96 -5.54
C THR A 22 -4.20 12.60 -5.59
N ALA A 23 -3.85 11.32 -5.76
CA ALA A 23 -2.45 10.89 -5.91
C ALA A 23 -1.79 11.47 -7.17
N GLU A 24 -2.53 11.65 -8.28
CA GLU A 24 -2.01 12.29 -9.47
C GLU A 24 -1.72 13.79 -9.22
N GLU A 25 -2.61 14.49 -8.49
CA GLU A 25 -2.35 15.87 -8.06
C GLU A 25 -1.12 15.95 -7.13
N MET A 26 -0.99 15.02 -6.19
CA MET A 26 0.18 14.95 -5.30
C MET A 26 1.47 14.62 -6.06
N ALA A 27 1.40 13.82 -7.13
CA ALA A 27 2.55 13.53 -7.97
C ALA A 27 3.06 14.79 -8.69
N ARG A 28 2.16 15.67 -9.14
CA ARG A 28 2.53 16.96 -9.76
C ARG A 28 3.29 17.89 -8.79
N VAL A 29 3.04 17.78 -7.49
CA VAL A 29 3.79 18.53 -6.47
C VAL A 29 5.26 18.10 -6.43
N ALA A 30 5.56 16.83 -6.73
CA ALA A 30 6.93 16.32 -6.75
C ALA A 30 7.78 16.94 -7.87
N ASP A 31 7.15 17.47 -8.92
CA ASP A 31 7.81 18.12 -10.06
C ASP A 31 8.09 19.62 -9.79
N ARG A 32 7.58 20.19 -8.69
CA ARG A 32 7.77 21.59 -8.33
C ARG A 32 9.14 21.84 -7.66
N PRO A 33 9.73 23.04 -7.76
CA PRO A 33 10.91 23.42 -7.00
C PRO A 33 10.73 23.24 -5.49
N ILE A 34 9.55 23.66 -4.96
CA ILE A 34 9.18 23.46 -3.56
C ILE A 34 8.20 22.30 -3.51
N LYS A 35 8.66 21.14 -3.05
CA LYS A 35 7.90 19.88 -2.98
C LYS A 35 7.10 19.76 -1.68
N LYS A 36 6.49 20.86 -1.22
CA LYS A 36 5.70 20.92 0.01
C LYS A 36 4.35 21.60 -0.21
N LEU A 37 3.35 21.11 0.53
CA LEU A 37 2.02 21.69 0.66
C LEU A 37 1.73 21.95 2.15
N PRO A 38 1.14 23.07 2.55
CA PRO A 38 0.87 23.40 3.96
C PRO A 38 -0.42 22.75 4.50
N THR A 39 -0.96 21.74 3.81
CA THR A 39 -2.30 21.19 4.04
C THR A 39 -2.49 20.47 5.37
N LEU A 40 -1.43 19.92 5.95
CA LEU A 40 -1.47 19.25 7.26
C LEU A 40 -0.56 19.93 8.29
N ARG A 41 -0.33 21.23 8.12
CA ARG A 41 0.48 22.01 9.08
C ARG A 41 -0.16 22.02 10.46
N GLY A 42 0.62 21.67 11.49
CA GLY A 42 0.17 21.61 12.87
C GLY A 42 -0.47 20.27 13.25
N LEU A 43 -0.60 19.33 12.32
CA LEU A 43 -1.04 17.96 12.60
C LEU A 43 0.15 17.03 12.76
N THR A 44 0.02 16.01 13.62
CA THR A 44 1.05 15.03 13.94
C THR A 44 0.70 13.65 13.40
N VAL A 45 1.58 13.10 12.57
CA VAL A 45 1.47 11.74 12.03
C VAL A 45 2.49 10.85 12.72
N VAL A 46 2.02 9.79 13.36
CA VAL A 46 2.88 8.79 14.02
C VAL A 46 3.05 7.56 13.14
N ASN A 47 4.28 7.21 12.80
CA ASN A 47 4.64 5.95 12.16
C ASN A 47 4.93 4.91 13.25
N LEU A 48 3.97 4.03 13.55
CA LEU A 48 4.02 2.99 14.58
C LEU A 48 4.38 1.64 13.95
N PHE A 49 5.67 1.29 13.91
CA PHE A 49 6.16 0.11 13.21
C PHE A 49 6.69 -0.96 14.16
N PHE A 50 5.97 -2.10 14.21
CA PHE A 50 6.36 -3.32 14.95
C PHE A 50 7.12 -4.33 14.09
N GLU A 51 7.12 -4.15 12.77
CA GLU A 51 7.93 -4.91 11.81
C GLU A 51 8.89 -4.00 11.06
N ASP A 52 10.07 -4.50 10.72
CA ASP A 52 11.03 -3.77 9.89
C ASP A 52 10.46 -3.48 8.51
N SER A 53 10.52 -2.24 8.10
CA SER A 53 10.11 -1.80 6.76
C SER A 53 10.74 -0.45 6.40
N THR A 54 11.81 -0.50 5.64
CA THR A 54 12.51 0.72 5.20
C THR A 54 11.64 1.52 4.23
N ARG A 55 11.17 0.88 3.15
CA ARG A 55 10.40 1.58 2.10
C ARG A 55 9.11 2.18 2.61
N THR A 56 8.29 1.41 3.32
CA THR A 56 6.97 1.88 3.78
C THR A 56 7.12 3.00 4.79
N ARG A 57 8.00 2.87 5.79
CA ARG A 57 8.25 3.90 6.80
C ARG A 57 8.74 5.20 6.19
N ILE A 58 9.82 5.15 5.38
CA ILE A 58 10.39 6.34 4.75
C ILE A 58 9.38 7.01 3.82
N SER A 59 8.57 6.24 3.10
CA SER A 59 7.56 6.77 2.20
C SER A 59 6.42 7.49 2.92
N PHE A 60 5.94 6.98 4.06
CA PHE A 60 4.98 7.69 4.90
C PHE A 60 5.57 8.92 5.55
N GLU A 61 6.82 8.84 6.03
CA GLU A 61 7.53 9.99 6.58
C GLU A 61 7.69 11.09 5.52
N ALA A 62 8.11 10.73 4.31
CA ALA A 62 8.24 11.67 3.20
C ALA A 62 6.88 12.28 2.81
N ALA A 63 5.81 11.47 2.76
CA ALA A 63 4.46 11.92 2.46
C ALA A 63 3.95 12.94 3.48
N ALA A 64 4.03 12.63 4.77
CA ALA A 64 3.60 13.54 5.84
C ALA A 64 4.40 14.84 5.85
N LYS A 65 5.73 14.77 5.74
CA LYS A 65 6.62 15.96 5.66
C LYS A 65 6.34 16.82 4.42
N ARG A 66 5.96 16.23 3.27
CA ARG A 66 5.56 16.98 2.08
C ARG A 66 4.23 17.71 2.25
N LEU A 67 3.35 17.20 3.11
CA LEU A 67 2.10 17.85 3.51
C LEU A 67 2.27 18.82 4.68
N SER A 68 3.52 19.03 5.15
CA SER A 68 3.88 19.90 6.29
C SER A 68 3.36 19.42 7.64
N ALA A 69 3.04 18.14 7.79
CA ALA A 69 2.76 17.54 9.09
C ALA A 69 4.05 17.31 9.89
N ASP A 70 3.94 17.33 11.22
CA ASP A 70 4.95 16.83 12.12
C ASP A 70 4.95 15.29 12.09
N VAL A 71 6.13 14.67 12.20
CA VAL A 71 6.26 13.22 12.08
C VAL A 71 6.99 12.65 13.29
N ILE A 72 6.37 11.69 13.94
CA ILE A 72 6.98 10.87 14.99
C ILE A 72 7.20 9.47 14.44
N ASN A 73 8.45 9.00 14.42
CA ASN A 73 8.78 7.63 14.06
C ASN A 73 8.99 6.80 15.31
N PHE A 74 8.11 5.83 15.53
CA PHE A 74 8.22 4.86 16.62
C PHE A 74 8.67 3.51 16.05
N SER A 75 9.65 2.90 16.69
CA SER A 75 10.08 1.52 16.42
C SER A 75 9.92 0.68 17.68
N ALA A 76 9.25 -0.46 17.57
CA ALA A 76 9.08 -1.37 18.69
C ALA A 76 10.42 -1.89 19.23
N LYS A 77 11.40 -2.09 18.33
CA LYS A 77 12.75 -2.52 18.69
C LYS A 77 13.48 -1.42 19.45
N GLY A 78 13.83 -1.69 20.70
CA GLY A 78 14.50 -0.71 21.59
C GLY A 78 13.56 0.27 22.30
N SER A 79 12.24 0.07 22.24
CA SER A 79 11.23 0.84 22.96
C SER A 79 10.67 0.08 24.18
N SER A 80 9.68 0.68 24.87
CA SER A 80 8.92 0.06 25.97
C SER A 80 8.18 -1.23 25.55
N VAL A 81 7.86 -1.39 24.28
CA VAL A 81 7.28 -2.64 23.71
C VAL A 81 8.21 -3.82 23.96
N SER A 82 9.53 -3.65 23.87
CA SER A 82 10.49 -4.70 24.19
C SER A 82 10.50 -5.10 25.66
N LYS A 83 9.88 -4.30 26.55
CA LYS A 83 9.66 -4.56 27.97
C LYS A 83 8.27 -5.14 28.28
N GLY A 84 7.45 -5.45 27.22
CA GLY A 84 6.14 -6.04 27.38
C GLY A 84 4.96 -5.05 27.33
N GLU A 85 5.18 -3.78 26.93
CA GLU A 85 4.10 -2.81 26.76
C GLU A 85 3.10 -3.28 25.71
N SER A 86 1.81 -3.20 26.02
CA SER A 86 0.75 -3.62 25.11
C SER A 86 0.50 -2.60 23.99
N LEU A 87 -0.10 -3.07 22.86
CA LEU A 87 -0.54 -2.17 21.78
C LEU A 87 -1.48 -1.07 22.31
N LYS A 88 -2.34 -1.40 23.28
CA LYS A 88 -3.25 -0.43 23.90
C LYS A 88 -2.50 0.68 24.62
N ASP A 89 -1.56 0.33 25.48
CA ASP A 89 -0.82 1.32 26.29
C ASP A 89 0.06 2.20 25.39
N THR A 90 0.70 1.60 24.37
CA THR A 90 1.44 2.36 23.36
C THR A 90 0.53 3.35 22.64
N ALA A 91 -0.67 2.90 22.21
CA ALA A 91 -1.62 3.74 21.49
C ALA A 91 -2.13 4.91 22.37
N LEU A 92 -2.50 4.65 23.63
CA LEU A 92 -2.93 5.68 24.57
C LEU A 92 -1.82 6.71 24.84
N THR A 93 -0.57 6.25 24.90
CA THR A 93 0.59 7.15 25.06
C THR A 93 0.75 8.08 23.86
N LEU A 94 0.62 7.54 22.63
CA LEU A 94 0.73 8.35 21.41
C LEU A 94 -0.43 9.33 21.24
N GLU A 95 -1.64 8.92 21.63
CA GLU A 95 -2.81 9.80 21.65
C GLU A 95 -2.61 10.96 22.62
N ALA A 96 -2.12 10.68 23.84
CA ALA A 96 -1.82 11.70 24.86
C ALA A 96 -0.71 12.67 24.40
N MET A 97 0.14 12.28 23.46
CA MET A 97 1.16 13.13 22.83
C MET A 97 0.62 13.94 21.65
N GLY A 98 -0.69 13.87 21.34
CA GLY A 98 -1.33 14.66 20.30
C GLY A 98 -1.21 14.06 18.90
N ALA A 99 -1.24 12.74 18.75
CA ALA A 99 -1.28 12.11 17.45
C ALA A 99 -2.63 12.36 16.75
N ASP A 100 -2.62 12.88 15.52
CA ASP A 100 -3.82 13.04 14.68
C ASP A 100 -4.02 11.83 13.79
N ALA A 101 -2.94 11.16 13.40
CA ALA A 101 -2.98 9.91 12.67
C ALA A 101 -1.90 8.93 13.14
N VAL A 102 -2.26 7.65 13.17
CA VAL A 102 -1.37 6.52 13.47
C VAL A 102 -1.27 5.62 12.24
N VAL A 103 -0.09 5.61 11.62
CA VAL A 103 0.27 4.68 10.54
C VAL A 103 0.88 3.44 11.17
N ILE A 104 0.11 2.37 11.25
CA ILE A 104 0.52 1.16 11.96
C ILE A 104 0.95 0.04 11.01
N ARG A 105 2.12 -0.58 11.29
CA ARG A 105 2.57 -1.83 10.70
C ARG A 105 2.84 -2.85 11.80
N HIS A 106 2.17 -4.01 11.72
CA HIS A 106 2.19 -4.99 12.79
C HIS A 106 2.37 -6.42 12.27
N HIS A 107 3.01 -7.29 13.07
CA HIS A 107 3.17 -8.70 12.71
C HIS A 107 1.88 -9.53 12.85
N ALA A 108 0.98 -9.11 13.75
CA ALA A 108 -0.31 -9.77 13.92
C ALA A 108 -1.37 -9.20 12.98
N SER A 109 -2.02 -10.07 12.23
CA SER A 109 -3.19 -9.75 11.41
C SER A 109 -4.32 -9.21 12.27
N GLY A 110 -5.01 -8.14 11.82
CA GLY A 110 -6.10 -7.49 12.54
C GLY A 110 -5.69 -6.46 13.60
N ALA A 111 -4.41 -6.27 13.88
CA ALA A 111 -3.96 -5.26 14.85
C ALA A 111 -4.40 -3.83 14.49
N PRO A 112 -4.28 -3.36 13.21
CA PRO A 112 -4.81 -2.05 12.80
C PRO A 112 -6.34 -1.94 12.96
N TYR A 113 -7.08 -3.00 12.64
CA TYR A 113 -8.52 -3.05 12.82
C TYR A 113 -8.90 -2.88 14.30
N ARG A 114 -8.23 -3.65 15.18
CA ARG A 114 -8.45 -3.53 16.63
C ARG A 114 -8.15 -2.11 17.12
N LEU A 115 -7.06 -1.50 16.67
CA LEU A 115 -6.71 -0.13 17.04
C LEU A 115 -7.79 0.87 16.62
N ALA A 116 -8.32 0.73 15.40
CA ALA A 116 -9.33 1.64 14.84
C ALA A 116 -10.72 1.50 15.48
N THR A 117 -11.06 0.31 16.01
CA THR A 117 -12.43 0.01 16.48
C THR A 117 -12.56 -0.13 17.99
N SER A 118 -11.45 -0.15 18.73
CA SER A 118 -11.47 -0.36 20.17
C SER A 118 -11.90 0.86 21.01
N GLY A 119 -11.95 2.04 20.42
CA GLY A 119 -12.19 3.30 21.14
C GLY A 119 -11.04 3.71 22.07
N TRP A 120 -9.83 3.16 21.86
CA TRP A 120 -8.67 3.56 22.66
C TRP A 120 -8.11 4.91 22.25
N ILE A 121 -8.24 5.27 20.98
CA ILE A 121 -7.73 6.50 20.39
C ILE A 121 -8.77 7.14 19.48
N ASP A 122 -8.67 8.46 19.34
CA ASP A 122 -9.46 9.24 18.42
C ASP A 122 -8.73 9.58 17.11
N SER A 123 -7.44 9.28 17.03
CA SER A 123 -6.62 9.48 15.84
C SER A 123 -7.11 8.65 14.63
N ALA A 124 -6.88 9.15 13.42
CA ALA A 124 -7.05 8.35 12.20
C ALA A 124 -6.07 7.18 12.17
N VAL A 125 -6.51 6.00 11.73
CA VAL A 125 -5.65 4.81 11.62
C VAL A 125 -5.44 4.41 10.18
N VAL A 126 -4.18 4.20 9.79
CA VAL A 126 -3.79 3.72 8.45
C VAL A 126 -3.02 2.41 8.60
N ASN A 127 -3.54 1.35 7.98
CA ASN A 127 -2.87 0.06 7.91
C ASN A 127 -1.70 0.10 6.92
N ALA A 128 -0.47 0.04 7.43
CA ALA A 128 0.77 -0.02 6.64
C ALA A 128 1.30 -1.46 6.49
N GLY A 129 0.46 -2.44 6.72
CA GLY A 129 0.70 -3.87 6.59
C GLY A 129 0.60 -4.63 7.90
N ASP A 130 -0.29 -5.62 7.98
CA ASP A 130 -0.52 -6.45 9.13
C ASP A 130 -0.42 -7.95 8.79
N GLY A 131 0.53 -8.65 9.39
CA GLY A 131 0.78 -10.07 9.19
C GLY A 131 0.83 -10.46 7.71
N THR A 132 0.07 -11.50 7.36
CA THR A 132 -0.18 -11.92 5.96
C THR A 132 -1.52 -11.40 5.42
N HIS A 133 -2.20 -10.53 6.17
CA HIS A 133 -3.58 -10.12 5.94
C HIS A 133 -3.69 -9.02 4.88
N GLU A 134 -3.31 -7.75 5.20
CA GLU A 134 -3.56 -6.62 4.31
C GLU A 134 -2.41 -5.60 4.28
N HIS A 135 -2.35 -4.88 3.17
CA HIS A 135 -1.53 -3.67 3.00
C HIS A 135 -2.21 -2.70 2.01
N PRO A 136 -3.30 -2.04 2.39
CA PRO A 136 -4.16 -1.29 1.47
C PRO A 136 -3.42 -0.19 0.72
N THR A 137 -2.47 0.52 1.35
CA THR A 137 -1.70 1.55 0.64
C THR A 137 -0.70 0.99 -0.38
N GLN A 138 -0.34 -0.30 -0.28
CA GLN A 138 0.43 -0.97 -1.34
C GLN A 138 -0.47 -1.23 -2.54
N ALA A 139 -1.66 -1.79 -2.34
CA ALA A 139 -2.61 -2.00 -3.43
C ALA A 139 -2.98 -0.68 -4.14
N LEU A 140 -3.17 0.40 -3.38
CA LEU A 140 -3.44 1.73 -3.94
C LEU A 140 -2.30 2.26 -4.81
N LEU A 141 -1.04 2.15 -4.36
CA LEU A 141 0.10 2.60 -5.18
C LEU A 141 0.32 1.71 -6.41
N ASP A 142 0.03 0.41 -6.30
CA ASP A 142 0.10 -0.53 -7.41
C ASP A 142 -0.98 -0.18 -8.45
N ALA A 143 -2.24 0.01 -8.03
CA ALA A 143 -3.33 0.44 -8.89
C ALA A 143 -3.05 1.83 -9.53
N PHE A 144 -2.46 2.76 -8.76
CA PHE A 144 -2.05 4.07 -9.28
C PHE A 144 -0.99 3.94 -10.38
N THR A 145 0.00 3.08 -10.19
CA THR A 145 1.05 2.81 -11.17
C THR A 145 0.45 2.17 -12.44
N MET A 146 -0.43 1.17 -12.27
CA MET A 146 -1.15 0.55 -13.39
C MET A 146 -1.96 1.58 -14.17
N ARG A 147 -2.75 2.42 -13.50
CA ARG A 147 -3.57 3.44 -14.14
C ARG A 147 -2.72 4.43 -14.95
N ARG A 148 -1.61 4.90 -14.40
CA ARG A 148 -0.69 5.83 -15.09
C ARG A 148 -0.07 5.22 -16.34
N ARG A 149 0.31 3.96 -16.29
CA ARG A 149 1.01 3.27 -17.39
C ARG A 149 0.06 2.73 -18.46
N LEU A 150 -1.11 2.21 -18.07
CA LEU A 150 -2.05 1.53 -18.98
C LEU A 150 -3.16 2.45 -19.49
N VAL A 151 -3.51 3.51 -18.78
CA VAL A 151 -4.56 4.47 -19.17
C VAL A 151 -3.97 5.84 -19.51
N GLY A 152 -2.91 6.24 -18.84
CA GLY A 152 -2.24 7.52 -18.98
C GLY A 152 -2.50 8.46 -17.80
N ARG A 153 -1.62 9.45 -17.61
CA ARG A 153 -1.67 10.35 -16.45
C ARG A 153 -2.95 11.20 -16.46
N ASP A 154 -3.14 12.03 -17.47
CA ASP A 154 -4.29 12.93 -17.55
C ASP A 154 -5.55 12.20 -18.05
N ALA A 155 -5.40 11.27 -18.98
CA ALA A 155 -6.49 10.43 -19.48
C ALA A 155 -7.07 9.49 -18.41
N GLY A 156 -6.31 9.20 -17.35
CA GLY A 156 -6.71 8.34 -16.23
C GLY A 156 -7.55 9.03 -15.16
N LEU A 157 -7.66 10.37 -15.16
CA LEU A 157 -8.47 11.09 -14.17
C LEU A 157 -9.94 10.67 -14.27
N GLY A 158 -10.55 10.38 -13.12
CA GLY A 158 -11.92 9.87 -13.00
C GLY A 158 -12.11 8.44 -13.49
N LYS A 159 -11.05 7.76 -13.96
CA LYS A 159 -11.13 6.38 -14.46
C LYS A 159 -10.56 5.37 -13.48
N ASP A 160 -11.07 4.16 -13.58
CA ASP A 160 -10.62 2.96 -12.91
C ASP A 160 -9.74 2.08 -13.83
N LEU A 161 -9.71 0.79 -13.57
CA LEU A 161 -8.98 -0.22 -14.34
C LEU A 161 -9.92 -1.20 -15.06
N ASN A 162 -11.15 -0.79 -15.34
CA ASN A 162 -12.16 -1.65 -15.93
C ASN A 162 -11.67 -2.34 -17.21
N GLY A 163 -11.85 -3.65 -17.29
CA GLY A 163 -11.46 -4.50 -18.41
C GLY A 163 -9.95 -4.73 -18.56
N ARG A 164 -9.12 -4.26 -17.61
CA ARG A 164 -7.69 -4.59 -17.59
C ARG A 164 -7.44 -5.95 -16.98
N ARG A 165 -6.58 -6.76 -17.59
CA ARG A 165 -6.21 -8.10 -17.14
C ARG A 165 -4.90 -8.05 -16.37
N ILE A 166 -4.97 -8.36 -15.09
CA ILE A 166 -3.85 -8.25 -14.15
C ILE A 166 -3.50 -9.65 -13.63
N THR A 167 -2.27 -10.04 -13.85
CA THR A 167 -1.75 -11.33 -13.37
C THR A 167 -0.84 -11.12 -12.17
N ILE A 168 -1.14 -11.79 -11.06
CA ILE A 168 -0.33 -11.78 -9.82
C ILE A 168 0.33 -13.14 -9.67
N VAL A 169 1.67 -13.17 -9.69
CA VAL A 169 2.46 -14.41 -9.78
C VAL A 169 3.29 -14.63 -8.54
N GLY A 170 3.21 -15.83 -7.95
CA GLY A 170 4.20 -16.28 -6.98
C GLY A 170 3.63 -16.71 -5.64
N ASP A 171 4.23 -16.25 -4.54
CA ASP A 171 3.86 -16.64 -3.18
C ASP A 171 2.58 -15.93 -2.72
N VAL A 172 1.43 -16.39 -3.18
CA VAL A 172 0.11 -15.83 -2.86
C VAL A 172 -0.27 -16.13 -1.41
N LEU A 173 0.10 -17.31 -0.91
CA LEU A 173 -0.25 -17.80 0.44
C LEU A 173 0.23 -16.85 1.54
N HIS A 174 1.47 -16.39 1.45
CA HIS A 174 2.08 -15.53 2.47
C HIS A 174 2.01 -14.03 2.15
N SER A 175 1.39 -13.66 1.02
CA SER A 175 1.43 -12.29 0.50
C SER A 175 0.20 -11.46 0.89
N ARG A 176 0.37 -10.55 1.85
CA ARG A 176 -0.60 -9.49 2.10
C ARG A 176 -0.78 -8.53 0.90
N VAL A 177 0.23 -8.43 0.04
CA VAL A 177 0.17 -7.63 -1.18
C VAL A 177 -0.81 -8.26 -2.19
N ALA A 178 -0.74 -9.58 -2.39
CA ALA A 178 -1.69 -10.28 -3.25
C ALA A 178 -3.13 -10.08 -2.76
N ARG A 179 -3.39 -10.28 -1.45
CA ARG A 179 -4.74 -10.14 -0.87
C ARG A 179 -5.32 -8.75 -1.10
N SER A 180 -4.58 -7.72 -0.75
CA SER A 180 -5.06 -6.34 -0.92
C SER A 180 -5.23 -5.95 -2.39
N ASN A 181 -4.32 -6.41 -3.28
CA ASN A 181 -4.45 -6.13 -4.71
C ASN A 181 -5.65 -6.83 -5.33
N VAL A 182 -5.90 -8.12 -5.02
CA VAL A 182 -7.08 -8.84 -5.56
C VAL A 182 -8.36 -8.08 -5.23
N GLN A 183 -8.52 -7.63 -3.98
CA GLN A 183 -9.72 -6.90 -3.55
C GLN A 183 -9.84 -5.54 -4.25
N LEU A 184 -8.79 -4.73 -4.22
CA LEU A 184 -8.82 -3.38 -4.78
C LEU A 184 -8.98 -3.39 -6.31
N LEU A 185 -8.25 -4.26 -7.00
CA LEU A 185 -8.30 -4.35 -8.46
C LEU A 185 -9.67 -4.81 -8.94
N HIS A 186 -10.30 -5.75 -8.24
CA HIS A 186 -11.68 -6.15 -8.51
C HIS A 186 -12.64 -4.96 -8.31
N THR A 187 -12.51 -4.21 -7.21
CA THR A 187 -13.31 -2.98 -6.95
C THR A 187 -13.14 -1.95 -8.09
N LEU A 188 -11.95 -1.88 -8.68
CA LEU A 188 -11.64 -1.01 -9.82
C LEU A 188 -12.00 -1.62 -11.20
N GLY A 189 -12.69 -2.77 -11.23
CA GLY A 189 -13.19 -3.40 -12.46
C GLY A 189 -12.16 -4.18 -13.25
N ALA A 190 -10.97 -4.44 -12.71
CA ALA A 190 -9.96 -5.27 -13.37
C ALA A 190 -10.30 -6.77 -13.23
N GLU A 191 -9.91 -7.54 -14.24
CA GLU A 191 -9.92 -9.01 -14.23
C GLU A 191 -8.60 -9.49 -13.63
N VAL A 192 -8.67 -10.17 -12.49
CA VAL A 192 -7.45 -10.61 -11.77
C VAL A 192 -7.28 -12.11 -11.91
N THR A 193 -6.09 -12.54 -12.30
CA THR A 193 -5.67 -13.94 -12.28
C THR A 193 -4.48 -14.10 -11.36
N VAL A 194 -4.56 -15.02 -10.40
CA VAL A 194 -3.41 -15.41 -9.58
C VAL A 194 -2.76 -16.66 -10.15
N VAL A 195 -1.42 -16.65 -10.26
CA VAL A 195 -0.64 -17.78 -10.76
C VAL A 195 0.39 -18.19 -9.72
N ALA A 196 0.30 -19.42 -9.24
CA ALA A 196 1.21 -19.92 -8.19
C ALA A 196 1.35 -21.43 -8.25
N PRO A 197 2.43 -22.00 -7.65
CA PRO A 197 2.45 -23.42 -7.31
C PRO A 197 1.22 -23.78 -6.46
N PRO A 198 0.62 -24.96 -6.61
CA PRO A 198 -0.55 -25.36 -5.80
C PRO A 198 -0.32 -25.21 -4.30
N THR A 199 0.91 -25.44 -3.84
CA THR A 199 1.34 -25.31 -2.44
C THR A 199 1.42 -23.86 -1.93
N LEU A 200 1.46 -22.89 -2.81
CA LEU A 200 1.50 -21.45 -2.51
C LEU A 200 0.17 -20.73 -2.81
N VAL A 201 -0.86 -21.49 -3.10
CA VAL A 201 -2.24 -20.98 -3.20
C VAL A 201 -2.90 -21.14 -1.84
N PRO A 202 -3.52 -20.08 -1.26
CA PRO A 202 -4.20 -20.19 0.03
C PRO A 202 -5.46 -21.06 -0.06
N ILE A 203 -5.75 -21.79 0.99
CA ILE A 203 -7.03 -22.49 1.15
C ILE A 203 -8.15 -21.43 1.15
N GLY A 204 -9.23 -21.68 0.41
CA GLY A 204 -10.35 -20.75 0.29
C GLY A 204 -10.14 -19.65 -0.75
N VAL A 205 -9.12 -19.75 -1.61
CA VAL A 205 -8.87 -18.79 -2.71
C VAL A 205 -10.04 -18.68 -3.67
N GLU A 206 -10.85 -19.72 -3.78
CA GLU A 206 -12.07 -19.75 -4.58
C GLU A 206 -13.13 -18.75 -4.13
N SER A 207 -13.01 -18.22 -2.91
CA SER A 207 -13.86 -17.13 -2.42
C SER A 207 -13.31 -15.73 -2.78
N TRP A 208 -12.10 -15.65 -3.34
CA TRP A 208 -11.52 -14.38 -3.75
C TRP A 208 -12.06 -13.99 -5.13
N PRO A 209 -12.23 -12.69 -5.40
CA PRO A 209 -12.69 -12.22 -6.69
C PRO A 209 -11.56 -12.26 -7.73
N CYS A 210 -11.04 -13.45 -8.03
CA CYS A 210 -9.98 -13.68 -9.01
C CYS A 210 -10.08 -15.08 -9.59
N GLU A 211 -9.46 -15.28 -10.76
CA GLU A 211 -9.19 -16.59 -11.32
C GLU A 211 -7.88 -17.17 -10.76
N VAL A 212 -7.76 -18.49 -10.78
CA VAL A 212 -6.55 -19.19 -10.37
C VAL A 212 -6.02 -20.00 -11.54
N SER A 213 -4.74 -19.81 -11.86
CA SER A 213 -4.02 -20.63 -12.83
C SER A 213 -2.73 -21.20 -12.22
N TYR A 214 -2.29 -22.31 -12.75
CA TYR A 214 -1.03 -22.96 -12.39
C TYR A 214 -0.01 -22.90 -13.53
N ASP A 215 -0.40 -22.32 -14.67
CA ASP A 215 0.41 -22.15 -15.86
C ASP A 215 0.62 -20.67 -16.19
N LEU A 216 1.84 -20.19 -15.97
CA LEU A 216 2.21 -18.80 -16.24
C LEU A 216 2.24 -18.52 -17.74
N ASP A 217 2.72 -19.47 -18.54
CA ASP A 217 2.90 -19.28 -19.99
C ASP A 217 1.57 -19.15 -20.73
N GLU A 218 0.48 -19.73 -20.21
CA GLU A 218 -0.87 -19.59 -20.76
C GLU A 218 -1.48 -18.20 -20.51
N VAL A 219 -1.15 -17.59 -19.37
CA VAL A 219 -1.78 -16.34 -18.91
C VAL A 219 -1.06 -15.10 -19.45
N LEU A 220 0.27 -15.16 -19.58
CA LEU A 220 1.10 -14.01 -20.01
C LEU A 220 0.64 -13.31 -21.30
N PRO A 221 0.25 -14.03 -22.38
CA PRO A 221 -0.15 -13.36 -23.64
C PRO A 221 -1.40 -12.49 -23.53
N LYS A 222 -2.17 -12.64 -22.46
CA LYS A 222 -3.43 -11.92 -22.23
C LYS A 222 -3.29 -10.81 -21.17
N SER A 223 -2.14 -10.70 -20.49
CA SER A 223 -1.95 -9.84 -19.33
C SER A 223 -1.58 -8.41 -19.74
N ASP A 224 -2.28 -7.40 -19.22
CA ASP A 224 -1.90 -5.99 -19.35
C ASP A 224 -0.86 -5.60 -18.28
N ALA A 225 -0.87 -6.24 -17.12
CA ALA A 225 0.16 -6.10 -16.10
C ALA A 225 0.46 -7.45 -15.43
N VAL A 226 1.74 -7.70 -15.19
CA VAL A 226 2.21 -8.89 -14.46
C VAL A 226 2.93 -8.45 -13.21
N MET A 227 2.35 -8.75 -12.04
CA MET A 227 2.94 -8.45 -10.75
C MET A 227 3.63 -9.69 -10.20
N MET A 228 4.96 -9.63 -10.15
CA MET A 228 5.76 -10.70 -9.54
C MET A 228 5.82 -10.49 -8.03
N LEU A 229 5.41 -11.49 -7.27
CA LEU A 229 5.51 -11.48 -5.81
C LEU A 229 6.87 -12.00 -5.36
N ARG A 230 7.42 -11.35 -4.34
CA ARG A 230 8.60 -11.89 -3.67
C ARG A 230 8.27 -13.22 -3.01
N VAL A 231 9.08 -14.23 -3.23
CA VAL A 231 9.02 -15.49 -2.48
C VAL A 231 9.53 -15.23 -1.06
N GLN A 232 8.63 -15.39 -0.06
CA GLN A 232 8.89 -15.01 1.34
C GLN A 232 9.47 -16.21 2.12
N ARG A 233 10.71 -16.58 1.82
CA ARG A 233 11.41 -17.75 2.42
C ARG A 233 11.44 -17.70 3.94
N GLU A 234 11.54 -16.50 4.51
CA GLU A 234 11.52 -16.27 5.95
C GLU A 234 10.19 -16.61 6.64
N ARG A 235 9.11 -16.78 5.87
CA ARG A 235 7.77 -17.17 6.35
C ARG A 235 7.46 -18.64 6.08
N MET A 236 8.33 -19.35 5.39
CA MET A 236 8.14 -20.73 5.01
C MET A 236 8.73 -21.63 6.09
N ASN A 237 7.87 -22.34 6.83
CA ASN A 237 8.26 -23.34 7.83
C ASN A 237 8.41 -24.75 7.22
N ALA A 238 8.14 -24.91 5.91
CA ALA A 238 8.18 -26.19 5.18
C ALA A 238 8.65 -25.97 3.73
N ALA A 239 8.97 -27.07 3.04
CA ALA A 239 9.30 -27.04 1.62
C ALA A 239 8.01 -26.89 0.77
N PHE A 240 7.71 -25.68 0.34
CA PHE A 240 6.55 -25.41 -0.52
C PHE A 240 6.81 -25.65 -2.01
N PHE A 241 8.08 -25.78 -2.40
CA PHE A 241 8.53 -26.18 -3.73
C PHE A 241 9.88 -26.89 -3.61
N PRO A 242 10.24 -27.78 -4.56
CA PRO A 242 11.42 -28.65 -4.42
C PRO A 242 12.74 -27.87 -4.39
N THR A 243 12.93 -26.92 -5.32
CA THR A 243 14.13 -26.09 -5.41
C THR A 243 13.83 -24.70 -5.96
N GLU A 244 14.68 -23.71 -5.66
CA GLU A 244 14.60 -22.36 -6.25
C GLU A 244 14.70 -22.40 -7.78
N ARG A 245 15.53 -23.31 -8.32
CA ARG A 245 15.69 -23.50 -9.77
C ARG A 245 14.41 -23.99 -10.42
N GLU A 246 13.68 -24.90 -9.79
CA GLU A 246 12.42 -25.42 -10.30
C GLU A 246 11.32 -24.35 -10.23
N TYR A 247 11.27 -23.61 -9.12
CA TYR A 247 10.39 -22.45 -9.01
C TYR A 247 10.65 -21.44 -10.13
N SER A 248 11.91 -21.00 -10.30
CA SER A 248 12.30 -20.04 -11.34
C SER A 248 11.93 -20.53 -12.73
N ARG A 249 12.17 -21.80 -13.04
CA ARG A 249 11.80 -22.38 -14.37
C ARG A 249 10.31 -22.37 -14.63
N ARG A 250 9.46 -22.56 -13.62
CA ARG A 250 8.00 -22.66 -13.79
C ARG A 250 7.27 -21.32 -13.62
N TYR A 251 7.73 -20.50 -12.67
CA TYR A 251 7.02 -19.30 -12.24
C TYR A 251 7.86 -18.02 -12.30
N GLY A 252 9.15 -18.12 -12.59
CA GLY A 252 10.02 -16.95 -12.77
C GLY A 252 9.73 -16.21 -14.09
N LEU A 253 9.80 -14.90 -14.06
CA LEU A 253 9.67 -14.06 -15.26
C LEU A 253 11.07 -13.75 -15.82
N ASP A 254 11.38 -14.28 -16.97
CA ASP A 254 12.59 -14.05 -17.76
C ASP A 254 12.28 -13.28 -19.05
N GLY A 255 13.32 -13.02 -19.85
CA GLY A 255 13.19 -12.30 -21.13
C GLY A 255 12.27 -13.00 -22.13
N ASP A 256 12.37 -14.33 -22.24
CA ASP A 256 11.55 -15.11 -23.17
C ASP A 256 10.06 -15.05 -22.81
N ARG A 257 9.75 -15.11 -21.52
CA ARG A 257 8.38 -14.93 -21.00
C ARG A 257 7.88 -13.50 -21.15
N MET A 258 8.73 -12.52 -20.87
CA MET A 258 8.36 -11.11 -21.08
C MET A 258 8.05 -10.84 -22.56
N ALA A 259 8.74 -11.49 -23.49
CA ALA A 259 8.48 -11.37 -24.92
C ALA A 259 7.11 -11.94 -25.34
N LYS A 260 6.51 -12.86 -24.57
CA LYS A 260 5.16 -13.39 -24.82
C LYS A 260 4.05 -12.43 -24.39
N MET A 261 4.35 -11.47 -23.50
CA MET A 261 3.38 -10.48 -23.03
C MET A 261 3.09 -9.45 -24.15
N PRO A 262 1.88 -8.87 -24.20
CA PRO A 262 1.58 -7.75 -25.08
C PRO A 262 2.61 -6.63 -24.95
N GLU A 263 2.91 -5.90 -26.03
CA GLU A 263 3.93 -4.86 -26.04
C GLU A 263 3.67 -3.74 -25.00
N HIS A 264 2.41 -3.37 -24.81
CA HIS A 264 1.99 -2.36 -23.81
C HIS A 264 2.01 -2.85 -22.37
N ALA A 265 2.12 -4.17 -22.15
CA ALA A 265 2.02 -4.75 -20.83
C ALA A 265 3.23 -4.40 -19.95
N ILE A 266 2.97 -4.16 -18.67
CA ILE A 266 3.98 -3.77 -17.68
C ILE A 266 4.32 -4.90 -16.72
N VAL A 267 5.54 -4.86 -16.21
CA VAL A 267 6.03 -5.75 -15.14
C VAL A 267 6.09 -4.96 -13.83
N MET A 268 5.56 -5.53 -12.77
CA MET A 268 5.48 -4.91 -11.44
C MET A 268 6.13 -5.80 -10.38
N HIS A 269 6.64 -5.18 -9.33
CA HIS A 269 7.17 -5.90 -8.18
C HIS A 269 7.13 -5.03 -6.91
N PRO A 270 6.52 -5.49 -5.79
CA PRO A 270 6.39 -4.67 -4.57
C PRO A 270 7.73 -4.51 -3.82
N GLY A 271 8.76 -5.25 -4.22
CA GLY A 271 10.09 -5.27 -3.60
C GLY A 271 10.14 -5.82 -2.16
N PRO A 272 11.34 -6.21 -1.68
CA PRO A 272 12.57 -6.37 -2.44
C PRO A 272 12.52 -7.56 -3.40
N MET A 273 13.27 -7.53 -4.50
CA MET A 273 13.33 -8.62 -5.49
C MET A 273 14.37 -9.67 -5.10
N ASN A 274 14.04 -10.96 -5.33
CA ASN A 274 15.01 -12.03 -5.38
C ASN A 274 15.42 -12.26 -6.85
N ARG A 275 16.38 -11.46 -7.33
CA ARG A 275 16.86 -11.54 -8.72
C ARG A 275 17.40 -12.94 -9.03
N GLY A 276 16.95 -13.52 -10.15
CA GLY A 276 17.28 -14.89 -10.54
C GLY A 276 16.31 -15.95 -9.99
N MET A 277 15.35 -15.57 -9.17
CA MET A 277 14.31 -16.46 -8.66
C MET A 277 12.94 -16.16 -9.26
N GLU A 278 12.23 -15.18 -8.74
CA GLU A 278 10.93 -14.78 -9.29
C GLU A 278 11.03 -13.85 -10.51
N ILE A 279 12.14 -13.15 -10.67
CA ILE A 279 12.40 -12.23 -11.79
C ILE A 279 13.89 -12.21 -12.14
N THR A 280 14.23 -12.24 -13.43
CA THR A 280 15.62 -12.10 -13.88
C THR A 280 16.10 -10.65 -13.78
N ALA A 281 17.41 -10.43 -13.77
CA ALA A 281 17.99 -9.08 -13.77
C ALA A 281 17.61 -8.31 -15.04
N GLU A 282 17.63 -8.97 -16.20
CA GLU A 282 17.24 -8.40 -17.49
C GLU A 282 15.82 -7.81 -17.45
N VAL A 283 14.85 -8.57 -16.96
CA VAL A 283 13.45 -8.12 -16.86
C VAL A 283 13.31 -7.02 -15.80
N ALA A 284 13.96 -7.16 -14.66
CA ALA A 284 13.92 -6.19 -13.56
C ALA A 284 14.49 -4.82 -13.94
N ASP A 285 15.44 -4.79 -14.87
CA ASP A 285 16.11 -3.58 -15.35
C ASP A 285 15.54 -3.07 -16.69
N SER A 286 14.49 -3.71 -17.22
CA SER A 286 13.82 -3.31 -18.46
C SER A 286 12.92 -2.07 -18.27
N ASP A 287 12.67 -1.32 -19.33
CA ASP A 287 11.73 -0.18 -19.36
C ASP A 287 10.28 -0.56 -19.06
N ARG A 288 9.94 -1.86 -19.20
CA ARG A 288 8.62 -2.39 -18.85
C ARG A 288 8.46 -2.63 -17.34
N CYS A 289 9.57 -2.72 -16.59
CA CYS A 289 9.55 -2.92 -15.14
C CYS A 289 9.31 -1.61 -14.42
N THR A 290 8.18 -1.52 -13.72
CA THR A 290 7.75 -0.31 -13.00
C THR A 290 8.11 -0.29 -11.52
N ALA A 291 8.94 -1.22 -11.03
CA ALA A 291 9.22 -1.39 -9.60
C ALA A 291 9.79 -0.12 -8.92
N VAL A 292 10.64 0.65 -9.61
CA VAL A 292 11.17 1.91 -9.10
C VAL A 292 10.10 3.01 -9.15
N GLU A 293 9.28 3.02 -10.20
CA GLU A 293 8.15 3.94 -10.33
C GLU A 293 7.10 3.69 -9.23
N GLN A 294 6.81 2.42 -8.88
CA GLN A 294 5.94 2.08 -7.75
C GLN A 294 6.44 2.70 -6.43
N VAL A 295 7.75 2.75 -6.19
CA VAL A 295 8.31 3.41 -4.99
C VAL A 295 8.01 4.92 -5.01
N ALA A 296 8.23 5.60 -6.13
CA ALA A 296 7.95 7.02 -6.26
C ALA A 296 6.44 7.32 -6.13
N ASN A 297 5.61 6.54 -6.84
CA ASN A 297 4.15 6.63 -6.78
C ASN A 297 3.61 6.36 -5.37
N GLY A 298 4.32 5.54 -4.59
CA GLY A 298 3.99 5.26 -3.20
C GLY A 298 4.00 6.49 -2.31
N VAL A 299 4.88 7.46 -2.55
CA VAL A 299 4.88 8.72 -1.79
C VAL A 299 3.63 9.53 -2.11
N SER A 300 3.31 9.70 -3.40
CA SER A 300 2.15 10.48 -3.85
C SER A 300 0.83 9.87 -3.39
N THR A 301 0.71 8.53 -3.45
CA THR A 301 -0.48 7.81 -2.97
C THR A 301 -0.66 7.97 -1.46
N ARG A 302 0.43 7.90 -0.69
CA ARG A 302 0.38 8.10 0.76
C ARG A 302 0.10 9.56 1.15
N MET A 303 0.58 10.52 0.36
CA MET A 303 0.15 11.92 0.51
C MET A 303 -1.36 12.05 0.29
N ALA A 304 -1.91 11.46 -0.77
CA ALA A 304 -3.34 11.47 -1.03
C ALA A 304 -4.16 10.86 0.11
N VAL A 305 -3.74 9.70 0.62
CA VAL A 305 -4.39 9.03 1.75
C VAL A 305 -4.39 9.92 3.00
N LEU A 306 -3.23 10.45 3.40
CA LEU A 306 -3.13 11.33 4.58
C LEU A 306 -3.93 12.61 4.39
N TYR A 307 -3.90 13.21 3.22
CA TYR A 307 -4.67 14.41 2.90
C TYR A 307 -6.17 14.17 3.00
N LEU A 308 -6.68 13.08 2.43
CA LEU A 308 -8.11 12.77 2.44
C LEU A 308 -8.63 12.33 3.81
N LEU A 309 -7.77 11.76 4.66
CA LEU A 309 -8.13 11.37 6.03
C LEU A 309 -8.11 12.55 7.00
N LEU A 310 -7.18 13.49 6.85
CA LEU A 310 -6.91 14.55 7.83
C LEU A 310 -7.27 15.95 7.32
N GLY A 311 -7.24 16.19 6.01
CA GLY A 311 -7.42 17.51 5.42
C GLY A 311 -8.85 18.07 5.45
N GLY A 312 -9.85 17.27 5.84
CA GLY A 312 -11.24 17.70 6.02
C GLY A 312 -11.58 18.23 7.42
N SER A 313 -10.67 18.13 8.36
CA SER A 313 -10.79 18.74 9.69
C SER A 313 -10.25 20.17 9.61
N GLU A 314 -11.11 21.17 9.32
CA GLU A 314 -10.78 22.53 9.69
C GLU A 314 -10.51 22.54 11.21
N PRO A 315 -9.37 23.10 11.68
CA PRO A 315 -9.20 23.31 13.12
C PRO A 315 -10.37 24.18 13.56
N ALA A 316 -11.14 23.72 14.54
CA ALA A 316 -12.16 24.50 15.16
C ALA A 316 -11.49 25.79 15.67
N VAL A 317 -11.71 26.89 14.95
CA VAL A 317 -11.29 28.21 15.43
C VAL A 317 -12.16 28.46 16.64
N THR A 318 -11.63 28.14 17.82
CA THR A 318 -12.18 28.61 19.09
C THR A 318 -12.05 30.13 19.04
N THR A 319 -13.12 30.79 18.63
CA THR A 319 -13.32 32.22 18.89
C THR A 319 -13.42 32.39 20.40
N THR A 320 -12.28 32.61 21.03
CA THR A 320 -12.23 33.16 22.38
C THR A 320 -12.82 34.57 22.26
N SER A 321 -14.09 34.69 22.60
CA SER A 321 -14.73 35.95 22.86
C SER A 321 -14.00 36.62 24.03
N THR A 322 -13.17 37.59 23.75
CA THR A 322 -12.59 38.48 24.74
C THR A 322 -13.73 39.16 25.49
N PRO A 323 -13.82 39.07 26.83
CA PRO A 323 -14.82 39.83 27.60
C PRO A 323 -14.53 41.33 27.38
N ARG A 324 -15.52 42.08 26.93
CA ARG A 324 -15.47 43.55 27.00
C ARG A 324 -15.42 43.96 28.47
N ILE A 325 -14.32 44.59 28.86
CA ILE A 325 -14.24 45.31 30.13
C ILE A 325 -15.10 46.55 29.92
N GLU A 326 -16.27 46.61 30.59
CA GLU A 326 -17.04 47.85 30.72
C GLU A 326 -16.31 48.76 31.70
N GLU A 327 -15.79 49.86 31.21
CA GLU A 327 -15.34 50.97 32.03
C GLU A 327 -16.59 51.67 32.60
N SER A 328 -16.84 51.48 33.90
CA SER A 328 -17.81 52.28 34.66
C SER A 328 -17.23 53.63 34.97
N LYS A 329 -17.94 54.69 34.57
CA LYS A 329 -17.75 56.05 34.99
C LYS A 329 -18.24 56.23 36.43
#